data_46c11cbb523e58377fec224d4e2a4a4f
#
_entry.id   46c11cbb523e58377fec224d4e2a4a4f
#
_cell.length_a   1.000
_cell.length_b   1.000
_cell.length_c   1.000
_cell.angle_alpha   90.00
_cell.angle_beta   90.00
_cell.angle_gamma   90.00
#
_symmetry.space_group_name_H-M   'P 1'
#
loop_
_entity.id
_entity.type
_entity.pdbx_description
1 polymer ?
#
loop_
_entity_poly.entity_id
_entity_poly.type
_entity_poly.pdbx_seq_one_letter_code
_entity_poly.pdbx_strand_id
1 'polypeptide(L)'
;MLDKLIKKLQTHSGIESKKDIQSAAKTFSHSPFSELGKSAMLGDDAAVIPQQSGLLLMASEGISPSLVEKEPWFAGWSSVLVNISDITAMGGKPIALVNSIWSENDLEKHNKILSGMSFACEK
;
A
#
# COMPACT_ATOMS: atom_id res chain seq x y z
N MET A 1 32.70 -5.25 9.82
CA MET A 1 32.06 -4.40 8.80
C MET A 1 30.61 -4.81 8.55
N LEU A 2 30.33 -6.09 8.30
CA LEU A 2 28.99 -6.62 8.06
C LEU A 2 28.03 -6.39 9.25
N ASP A 3 28.45 -6.71 10.48
CA ASP A 3 27.63 -6.52 11.69
C ASP A 3 27.19 -5.07 11.91
N LYS A 4 28.08 -4.12 11.59
CA LYS A 4 27.76 -2.69 11.68
C LYS A 4 26.72 -2.26 10.63
N LEU A 5 26.76 -2.86 9.45
CA LEU A 5 25.79 -2.64 8.39
C LEU A 5 24.43 -3.26 8.76
N ILE A 6 24.43 -4.48 9.22
CA ILE A 6 23.22 -5.20 9.70
C ILE A 6 22.53 -4.38 10.79
N LYS A 7 23.29 -3.93 11.80
CA LYS A 7 22.74 -3.09 12.88
C LYS A 7 22.14 -1.79 12.37
N LYS A 8 22.79 -1.14 11.40
CA LYS A 8 22.30 0.10 10.78
C LYS A 8 21.00 -0.13 10.00
N LEU A 9 20.90 -1.25 9.29
CA LEU A 9 19.67 -1.63 8.58
C LEU A 9 18.53 -1.95 9.56
N GLN A 10 18.79 -2.73 10.61
CA GLN A 10 17.80 -3.10 11.61
C GLN A 10 17.21 -1.91 12.39
N THR A 11 17.97 -0.81 12.52
CA THR A 11 17.54 0.42 13.18
C THR A 11 17.09 1.50 12.19
N HIS A 12 16.99 1.19 10.90
CA HIS A 12 16.50 2.14 9.91
C HIS A 12 14.99 2.35 10.07
N SER A 13 14.55 3.60 10.08
CA SER A 13 13.15 3.97 10.33
C SER A 13 12.15 3.23 9.43
N GLY A 14 12.48 3.01 8.16
CA GLY A 14 11.64 2.26 7.21
C GLY A 14 11.50 0.78 7.56
N ILE A 15 12.46 0.19 8.30
CA ILE A 15 12.35 -1.19 8.81
C ILE A 15 11.67 -1.21 10.17
N GLU A 16 11.97 -0.23 11.02
CA GLU A 16 11.36 -0.13 12.35
C GLU A 16 9.84 0.07 12.27
N SER A 17 9.37 0.91 11.35
CA SER A 17 7.94 1.14 11.12
C SER A 17 7.16 -0.11 10.67
N LYS A 18 7.85 -1.13 10.16
CA LYS A 18 7.25 -2.40 9.74
C LYS A 18 7.29 -3.51 10.80
N LYS A 19 7.96 -3.31 11.93
CA LYS A 19 8.05 -4.33 12.99
C LYS A 19 6.70 -4.69 13.60
N ASP A 20 5.77 -3.74 13.64
CA ASP A 20 4.46 -3.91 14.26
C ASP A 20 3.44 -4.64 13.36
N ILE A 21 3.74 -4.83 12.07
CA ILE A 21 2.84 -5.54 11.12
C ILE A 21 2.50 -6.93 11.63
N GLN A 22 3.50 -7.68 12.12
CA GLN A 22 3.29 -9.03 12.65
C GLN A 22 2.44 -9.03 13.93
N SER A 23 2.54 -7.99 14.75
CA SER A 23 1.70 -7.81 15.94
C SER A 23 0.26 -7.51 15.56
N ALA A 24 0.05 -6.61 14.59
CA ALA A 24 -1.27 -6.29 14.05
C ALA A 24 -1.92 -7.54 13.41
N ALA A 25 -1.17 -8.27 12.59
CA ALA A 25 -1.63 -9.51 11.97
C ALA A 25 -2.09 -10.55 13.01
N LYS A 26 -1.37 -10.71 14.11
CA LYS A 26 -1.78 -11.59 15.23
C LYS A 26 -3.10 -11.19 15.88
N THR A 27 -3.38 -9.89 15.98
CA THR A 27 -4.63 -9.38 16.54
C THR A 27 -5.83 -9.84 15.71
N PHE A 28 -5.67 -9.93 14.41
CA PHE A 28 -6.73 -10.35 13.48
C PHE A 28 -6.76 -11.87 13.20
N SER A 29 -5.78 -12.63 13.69
CA SER A 29 -5.69 -14.08 13.44
C SER A 29 -6.89 -14.89 13.96
N HIS A 30 -7.64 -14.35 14.92
CA HIS A 30 -8.86 -14.95 15.50
C HIS A 30 -10.15 -14.33 14.95
N SER A 31 -10.05 -13.45 13.95
CA SER A 31 -11.21 -12.87 13.29
C SER A 31 -11.97 -13.95 12.49
N PRO A 32 -13.32 -13.93 12.46
CA PRO A 32 -14.08 -14.81 11.58
C PRO A 32 -13.73 -14.62 10.10
N PHE A 33 -13.11 -13.50 9.75
CA PHE A 33 -12.59 -13.22 8.41
C PHE A 33 -11.24 -13.88 8.11
N SER A 34 -10.54 -14.44 9.11
CA SER A 34 -9.25 -15.13 8.93
C SER A 34 -9.36 -16.38 8.04
N GLU A 35 -10.55 -16.93 7.89
CA GLU A 35 -10.79 -18.10 7.03
C GLU A 35 -10.96 -17.74 5.53
N LEU A 36 -11.22 -16.47 5.23
CA LEU A 36 -11.44 -16.00 3.85
C LEU A 36 -10.14 -15.91 3.03
N GLY A 37 -8.99 -15.92 3.69
CA GLY A 37 -7.69 -15.74 3.06
C GLY A 37 -6.67 -16.83 3.38
N LYS A 38 -7.06 -18.09 3.40
CA LYS A 38 -6.14 -19.22 3.72
C LYS A 38 -4.93 -19.34 2.78
N SER A 39 -4.95 -18.70 1.62
CA SER A 39 -3.86 -18.72 0.63
C SER A 39 -2.88 -17.54 0.73
N ALA A 40 -3.17 -16.52 1.55
CA ALA A 40 -2.26 -15.39 1.79
C ALA A 40 -2.14 -15.15 3.30
N MET A 41 -0.94 -14.85 3.75
CA MET A 41 -0.70 -14.48 5.14
C MET A 41 -1.16 -13.05 5.40
N LEU A 42 -1.76 -12.78 6.56
CA LEU A 42 -1.97 -11.42 7.03
C LEU A 42 -0.62 -10.69 7.12
N GLY A 43 -0.56 -9.48 6.55
CA GLY A 43 0.66 -8.70 6.46
C GLY A 43 1.45 -8.90 5.16
N ASP A 44 0.89 -9.59 4.17
CA ASP A 44 1.39 -9.65 2.80
C ASP A 44 0.97 -8.40 2.00
N ASP A 45 1.47 -8.24 0.77
CA ASP A 45 1.30 -7.04 -0.06
C ASP A 45 -0.17 -6.77 -0.45
N ALA A 46 -1.01 -7.82 -0.51
CA ALA A 46 -2.43 -7.66 -0.79
C ALA A 46 -3.29 -8.69 -0.05
N ALA A 47 -4.52 -8.33 0.23
CA ALA A 47 -5.52 -9.27 0.72
C ALA A 47 -6.03 -10.16 -0.43
N VAL A 48 -6.14 -11.47 -0.15
CA VAL A 48 -6.68 -12.45 -1.09
C VAL A 48 -8.12 -12.77 -0.72
N ILE A 49 -9.04 -12.52 -1.62
CA ILE A 49 -10.48 -12.72 -1.44
C ILE A 49 -10.94 -13.86 -2.36
N PRO A 50 -11.32 -15.03 -1.82
CA PRO A 50 -11.84 -16.14 -2.61
C PRO A 50 -13.11 -15.75 -3.35
N GLN A 51 -13.20 -16.15 -4.62
CA GLN A 51 -14.38 -16.00 -5.46
C GLN A 51 -14.81 -17.37 -6.00
N GLN A 52 -16.02 -17.46 -6.59
CA GLN A 52 -16.50 -18.70 -7.21
C GLN A 52 -15.59 -19.18 -8.34
N SER A 53 -14.98 -18.25 -9.08
CA SER A 53 -14.03 -18.55 -10.14
C SER A 53 -12.76 -17.72 -9.97
N GLY A 54 -11.79 -18.24 -9.20
CA GLY A 54 -10.49 -17.61 -9.01
C GLY A 54 -10.37 -16.80 -7.72
N LEU A 55 -9.46 -15.84 -7.69
CA LEU A 55 -9.12 -15.02 -6.54
C LEU A 55 -9.20 -13.54 -6.91
N LEU A 56 -9.74 -12.72 -6.04
CA LEU A 56 -9.63 -11.28 -6.11
C LEU A 56 -8.53 -10.81 -5.16
N LEU A 57 -7.68 -9.90 -5.63
CA LEU A 57 -6.67 -9.24 -4.80
C LEU A 57 -7.13 -7.82 -4.48
N MET A 58 -6.87 -7.37 -3.25
CA MET A 58 -7.17 -6.01 -2.82
C MET A 58 -5.99 -5.47 -2.02
N ALA A 59 -5.37 -4.39 -2.52
CA ALA A 59 -4.32 -3.64 -1.85
C ALA A 59 -4.83 -2.24 -1.46
N SER A 60 -4.26 -1.65 -0.43
CA SER A 60 -4.55 -0.29 -0.01
C SER A 60 -3.33 0.30 0.67
N GLU A 61 -2.77 1.36 0.09
CA GLU A 61 -1.59 2.04 0.60
C GLU A 61 -1.86 3.50 0.91
N GLY A 62 -1.28 3.98 2.00
CA GLY A 62 -1.31 5.38 2.40
C GLY A 62 -0.06 6.12 1.92
N ILE A 63 -0.24 7.33 1.40
CA ILE A 63 0.87 8.18 1.01
C ILE A 63 1.29 9.10 2.16
N SER A 64 2.61 9.21 2.38
CA SER A 64 3.17 10.07 3.43
C SER A 64 2.67 11.52 3.30
N PRO A 65 2.13 12.11 4.38
CA PRO A 65 1.71 13.51 4.37
C PRO A 65 2.83 14.46 3.94
N SER A 66 4.07 14.19 4.32
CA SER A 66 5.22 15.02 3.93
C SER A 66 5.50 14.99 2.41
N LEU A 67 5.20 13.89 1.73
CA LEU A 67 5.29 13.79 0.28
C LEU A 67 4.17 14.58 -0.39
N VAL A 68 2.94 14.44 0.13
CA VAL A 68 1.77 15.20 -0.34
C VAL A 68 2.01 16.71 -0.24
N GLU A 69 2.63 17.17 0.85
CA GLU A 69 2.94 18.60 1.03
C GLU A 69 4.02 19.12 0.09
N LYS A 70 5.08 18.36 -0.12
CA LYS A 70 6.24 18.82 -0.90
C LYS A 70 6.09 18.59 -2.40
N GLU A 71 5.51 17.47 -2.79
CA GLU A 71 5.45 16.99 -4.17
C GLU A 71 4.06 16.41 -4.50
N PRO A 72 2.99 17.24 -4.48
CA PRO A 72 1.62 16.74 -4.57
C PRO A 72 1.34 15.96 -5.87
N TRP A 73 1.88 16.39 -7.00
CA TRP A 73 1.74 15.64 -8.26
C TRP A 73 2.39 14.26 -8.18
N PHE A 74 3.62 14.19 -7.66
CA PHE A 74 4.35 12.94 -7.53
C PHE A 74 3.71 12.03 -6.47
N ALA A 75 3.14 12.61 -5.41
CA ALA A 75 2.36 11.85 -4.43
C ALA A 75 1.15 11.16 -5.07
N GLY A 76 0.43 11.86 -5.94
CA GLY A 76 -0.67 11.29 -6.71
C GLY A 76 -0.21 10.18 -7.65
N TRP A 77 0.84 10.38 -8.41
CA TRP A 77 1.44 9.37 -9.28
C TRP A 77 1.89 8.13 -8.49
N SER A 78 2.60 8.34 -7.38
CA SER A 78 3.11 7.26 -6.53
C SER A 78 1.98 6.46 -5.88
N SER A 79 0.85 7.08 -5.53
CA SER A 79 -0.28 6.39 -4.92
C SER A 79 -0.90 5.34 -5.83
N VAL A 80 -0.90 5.56 -7.13
CA VAL A 80 -1.31 4.57 -8.12
C VAL A 80 -0.27 3.46 -8.24
N LEU A 81 1.01 3.87 -8.40
CA LEU A 81 2.09 2.92 -8.65
C LEU A 81 2.28 1.92 -7.52
N VAL A 82 2.25 2.35 -6.26
CA VAL A 82 2.45 1.45 -5.11
C VAL A 82 1.37 0.38 -5.07
N ASN A 83 0.10 0.74 -5.22
CA ASN A 83 -0.99 -0.22 -5.22
C ASN A 83 -0.94 -1.19 -6.41
N ILE A 84 -0.56 -0.71 -7.60
CA ILE A 84 -0.34 -1.58 -8.77
C ILE A 84 0.80 -2.55 -8.50
N SER A 85 1.89 -2.09 -7.88
CA SER A 85 3.04 -2.91 -7.55
C SER A 85 2.67 -4.05 -6.60
N ASP A 86 1.87 -3.78 -5.58
CA ASP A 86 1.42 -4.79 -4.62
C ASP A 86 0.56 -5.88 -5.29
N ILE A 87 -0.39 -5.45 -6.12
CA ILE A 87 -1.23 -6.40 -6.89
C ILE A 87 -0.39 -7.25 -7.84
N THR A 88 0.58 -6.64 -8.53
CA THR A 88 1.44 -7.38 -9.48
C THR A 88 2.46 -8.27 -8.79
N ALA A 89 2.97 -7.88 -7.62
CA ALA A 89 3.84 -8.72 -6.79
C ALA A 89 3.15 -10.01 -6.36
N MET A 90 1.84 -9.94 -6.10
CA MET A 90 0.98 -11.10 -5.80
C MET A 90 0.52 -11.89 -7.04
N GLY A 91 1.04 -11.54 -8.23
CA GLY A 91 0.68 -12.20 -9.50
C GLY A 91 -0.66 -11.79 -10.08
N GLY A 92 -1.27 -10.72 -9.58
CA GLY A 92 -2.57 -10.22 -10.02
C GLY A 92 -2.48 -9.24 -11.18
N LYS A 93 -3.65 -9.00 -11.81
CA LYS A 93 -3.83 -7.95 -12.82
C LYS A 93 -4.69 -6.83 -12.23
N PRO A 94 -4.20 -5.58 -12.17
CA PRO A 94 -5.03 -4.45 -11.72
C PRO A 94 -6.26 -4.28 -12.61
N ILE A 95 -7.43 -4.05 -11.99
CA ILE A 95 -8.72 -3.91 -12.70
C ILE A 95 -9.45 -2.62 -12.31
N ALA A 96 -9.18 -2.10 -11.11
CA ALA A 96 -9.79 -0.88 -10.62
C ALA A 96 -8.90 -0.25 -9.54
N LEU A 97 -9.03 1.05 -9.39
CA LEU A 97 -8.42 1.83 -8.31
C LEU A 97 -9.51 2.62 -7.60
N VAL A 98 -9.50 2.61 -6.28
CA VAL A 98 -10.28 3.52 -5.44
C VAL A 98 -9.34 4.44 -4.68
N ASN A 99 -9.77 5.67 -4.44
CA ASN A 99 -8.94 6.67 -3.79
C ASN A 99 -9.74 7.44 -2.73
N SER A 100 -9.10 7.75 -1.62
CA SER A 100 -9.62 8.63 -0.59
C SER A 100 -8.58 9.71 -0.29
N ILE A 101 -8.93 10.97 -0.51
CA ILE A 101 -8.06 12.12 -0.25
C ILE A 101 -8.65 12.92 0.91
N TRP A 102 -7.86 13.09 1.96
CA TRP A 102 -8.13 14.04 3.03
C TRP A 102 -7.10 15.17 2.90
N SER A 103 -7.56 16.35 2.58
CA SER A 103 -6.72 17.54 2.52
C SER A 103 -7.45 18.73 3.11
N GLU A 104 -6.68 19.73 3.54
CA GLU A 104 -7.20 21.07 3.77
C GLU A 104 -7.80 21.62 2.46
N ASN A 105 -8.58 22.70 2.55
CA ASN A 105 -9.30 23.28 1.41
C ASN A 105 -8.33 23.96 0.41
N ASP A 106 -7.39 23.21 -0.14
CA ASP A 106 -6.39 23.61 -1.14
C ASP A 106 -6.68 22.93 -2.48
N LEU A 107 -7.45 23.64 -3.31
CA LEU A 107 -7.89 23.12 -4.60
C LEU A 107 -6.72 22.92 -5.58
N GLU A 108 -5.68 23.77 -5.51
CA GLU A 108 -4.51 23.65 -6.38
C GLU A 108 -3.72 22.37 -6.06
N LYS A 109 -3.46 22.11 -4.79
CA LYS A 109 -2.82 20.88 -4.33
C LYS A 109 -3.63 19.65 -4.72
N HIS A 110 -4.96 19.67 -4.53
CA HIS A 110 -5.87 18.61 -4.95
C HIS A 110 -5.76 18.31 -6.44
N ASN A 111 -5.80 19.34 -7.28
CA ASN A 111 -5.69 19.17 -8.73
C ASN A 111 -4.35 18.59 -9.15
N LYS A 112 -3.25 18.93 -8.48
CA LYS A 112 -1.93 18.35 -8.73
C LYS A 112 -1.93 16.85 -8.38
N ILE A 113 -2.49 16.46 -7.24
CA ILE A 113 -2.60 15.04 -6.85
C ILE A 113 -3.40 14.27 -7.89
N LEU A 114 -4.60 14.73 -8.23
CA LEU A 114 -5.47 14.07 -9.20
C LEU A 114 -4.83 13.98 -10.59
N SER A 115 -4.10 15.01 -11.02
CA SER A 115 -3.36 15.00 -12.28
C SER A 115 -2.24 13.93 -12.29
N GLY A 116 -1.50 13.79 -11.18
CA GLY A 116 -0.51 12.74 -11.02
C GLY A 116 -1.12 11.35 -11.08
N MET A 117 -2.25 11.13 -10.41
CA MET A 117 -3.00 9.88 -10.45
C MET A 117 -3.49 9.56 -11.87
N SER A 118 -4.12 10.53 -12.54
CA SER A 118 -4.61 10.38 -13.92
C SER A 118 -3.47 9.96 -14.86
N PHE A 119 -2.34 10.66 -14.79
CA PHE A 119 -1.16 10.32 -15.60
C PHE A 119 -0.66 8.90 -15.36
N ALA A 120 -0.65 8.43 -14.11
CA ALA A 120 -0.23 7.08 -13.79
C ALA A 120 -1.21 6.00 -14.33
N CYS A 121 -2.50 6.30 -14.33
CA CYS A 121 -3.54 5.38 -14.85
C CYS A 121 -3.54 5.25 -16.39
N GLU A 122 -2.89 6.18 -17.11
CA GLU A 122 -2.78 6.16 -18.57
C GLU A 122 -1.63 5.26 -19.09
N LYS A 123 -0.74 4.80 -18.19
CA LYS A 123 0.46 4.01 -18.52
C LYS A 123 0.24 2.53 -18.26
#